data_7040a8e97e2994034af9d909a2250db0
#
_entry.id   7040a8e97e2994034af9d909a2250db0
#
_cell.length_a   1.000
_cell.length_b   1.000
_cell.length_c   1.000
_cell.angle_alpha   90.00
_cell.angle_beta   90.00
_cell.angle_gamma   90.00
#
_symmetry.space_group_name_H-M   'P 1'
#
loop_
_entity.id
_entity.type
_entity.pdbx_description
1 polymer ?
#
loop_
_entity_poly.entity_id
_entity_poly.type
_entity_poly.pdbx_seq_one_letter_code
_entity_poly.pdbx_strand_id
1 'polypeptide(L)'
;MNLAGNLVATVATHPSRVAIRLDDHAITYEGLDEASARVAGWLGELGIGPGDRVGLMLPNLPQFPVIYYGILRAGAVVVPMNPLFKSREVEYYLADSEASALFAWEGVATEAAAGAAAAGTPFIEVPTADFASELMQHPAVGEVVDRAPDDTAVILYTSGTTGKPKGAELTHANLMSNVAACVALFDPQPDDVIFGGLPLFHSFGQTCGLNSAVAAGASLTLIPRFDAGKALEVLERDRVTILQAVPTMYIALLGHPGHTDVDTSSLRICVSGGASLPVEVLRGFERDFGGAILEGYGLSETSPVATFNHPNRERKPGSIGTPIEGVELRLLGPDDTDVEPDAVGEIAIKGPNVMKGYWRKPEATAAVIRDEWFRTGDLARRDDEGYYFIVDRVKDMIIRGGFNIYPREIEEVLYEHPAVAE
;
A
#
# COMPACT_ATOMS: atom_id res chain seq x y z
N MET A 1 -0.90 -18.77 -11.59
CA MET A 1 -0.16 -17.52 -11.22
C MET A 1 -0.41 -17.25 -9.75
N ASN A 2 0.62 -16.96 -8.94
CA ASN A 2 0.44 -16.60 -7.53
C ASN A 2 1.46 -15.53 -7.15
N LEU A 3 1.05 -14.49 -6.44
CA LEU A 3 1.93 -13.38 -6.03
C LEU A 3 3.13 -13.86 -5.18
N ALA A 4 2.94 -14.91 -4.37
CA ALA A 4 4.04 -15.54 -3.62
C ALA A 4 5.14 -16.13 -4.53
N GLY A 5 4.87 -16.34 -5.80
CA GLY A 5 5.87 -16.76 -6.77
C GLY A 5 7.02 -15.76 -6.94
N ASN A 6 6.79 -14.47 -6.69
CA ASN A 6 7.86 -13.46 -6.72
C ASN A 6 8.91 -13.75 -5.63
N LEU A 7 8.48 -14.14 -4.43
CA LEU A 7 9.41 -14.52 -3.36
C LEU A 7 10.27 -15.72 -3.77
N VAL A 8 9.64 -16.78 -4.29
CA VAL A 8 10.36 -18.00 -4.73
C VAL A 8 11.34 -17.68 -5.87
N ALA A 9 10.95 -16.84 -6.82
CA ALA A 9 11.84 -16.42 -7.91
C ALA A 9 13.06 -15.65 -7.40
N THR A 10 12.86 -14.77 -6.43
CA THR A 10 13.95 -13.98 -5.81
C THR A 10 14.86 -14.84 -4.97
N VAL A 11 14.34 -15.80 -4.21
CA VAL A 11 15.16 -16.78 -3.45
C VAL A 11 16.08 -17.55 -4.38
N ALA A 12 15.61 -17.94 -5.56
CA ALA A 12 16.44 -18.68 -6.52
C ALA A 12 17.69 -17.92 -6.99
N THR A 13 17.67 -16.58 -6.92
CA THR A 13 18.77 -15.72 -7.38
C THR A 13 19.51 -15.02 -6.24
N HIS A 14 18.83 -14.73 -5.13
CA HIS A 14 19.35 -13.91 -4.02
C HIS A 14 19.04 -14.50 -2.62
N PRO A 15 19.26 -15.81 -2.34
CA PRO A 15 18.82 -16.46 -1.09
C PRO A 15 19.39 -15.82 0.18
N SER A 16 20.66 -15.42 0.16
CA SER A 16 21.37 -14.89 1.33
C SER A 16 21.21 -13.37 1.55
N ARG A 17 20.56 -12.65 0.62
CA ARG A 17 20.32 -11.22 0.81
C ARG A 17 19.27 -10.99 1.90
N VAL A 18 19.43 -9.86 2.60
CA VAL A 18 18.43 -9.42 3.58
C VAL A 18 17.17 -8.97 2.83
N ALA A 19 16.05 -9.62 3.10
CA ALA A 19 14.74 -9.26 2.59
C ALA A 19 14.05 -8.24 3.51
N ILE A 20 14.07 -8.51 4.82
CA ILE A 20 13.38 -7.70 5.84
C ILE A 20 14.36 -7.36 6.95
N ARG A 21 14.34 -6.10 7.39
CA ARG A 21 15.11 -5.63 8.54
C ARG A 21 14.20 -4.90 9.52
N LEU A 22 14.42 -5.11 10.79
CA LEU A 22 13.88 -4.31 11.88
C LEU A 22 14.97 -4.14 12.94
N ASP A 23 15.50 -2.95 13.05
CA ASP A 23 16.67 -2.64 13.88
C ASP A 23 17.85 -3.60 13.60
N ASP A 24 18.34 -4.32 14.60
CA ASP A 24 19.44 -5.29 14.46
C ASP A 24 18.96 -6.67 13.94
N HIS A 25 17.66 -6.90 13.83
CA HIS A 25 17.12 -8.15 13.32
C HIS A 25 16.98 -8.10 11.80
N ALA A 26 17.49 -9.12 11.14
CA ALA A 26 17.39 -9.26 9.70
C ALA A 26 16.92 -10.67 9.31
N ILE A 27 16.02 -10.75 8.36
CA ILE A 27 15.56 -11.99 7.73
C ILE A 27 16.06 -11.99 6.30
N THR A 28 16.76 -13.04 5.88
CA THR A 28 17.19 -13.24 4.50
C THR A 28 15.99 -13.68 3.63
N TYR A 29 16.16 -13.63 2.31
CA TYR A 29 15.15 -14.15 1.39
C TYR A 29 14.87 -15.64 1.61
N GLU A 30 15.91 -16.45 1.81
CA GLU A 30 15.79 -17.88 2.17
C GLU A 30 15.03 -18.05 3.49
N GLY A 31 15.36 -17.24 4.52
CA GLY A 31 14.64 -17.26 5.81
C GLY A 31 13.19 -16.85 5.70
N LEU A 32 12.87 -15.85 4.86
CA LEU A 32 11.49 -15.41 4.59
C LEU A 32 10.69 -16.51 3.86
N ASP A 33 11.33 -17.18 2.89
CA ASP A 33 10.71 -18.27 2.15
C ASP A 33 10.41 -19.47 3.06
N GLU A 34 11.38 -19.91 3.85
CA GLU A 34 11.21 -21.02 4.80
C GLU A 34 10.11 -20.70 5.83
N ALA A 35 10.15 -19.49 6.44
CA ALA A 35 9.16 -19.09 7.42
C ALA A 35 7.75 -19.01 6.81
N SER A 36 7.60 -18.48 5.59
CA SER A 36 6.31 -18.44 4.88
C SER A 36 5.82 -19.84 4.49
N ALA A 37 6.72 -20.77 4.15
CA ALA A 37 6.38 -22.16 3.90
C ALA A 37 5.82 -22.87 5.14
N ARG A 38 6.33 -22.54 6.35
CA ARG A 38 5.79 -23.06 7.62
C ARG A 38 4.43 -22.49 7.96
N VAL A 39 4.19 -21.20 7.69
CA VAL A 39 2.86 -20.60 7.82
C VAL A 39 1.86 -21.32 6.88
N ALA A 40 2.25 -21.61 5.64
CA ALA A 40 1.39 -22.36 4.73
C ALA A 40 1.09 -23.79 5.27
N GLY A 41 2.06 -24.45 5.87
CA GLY A 41 1.87 -25.73 6.53
C GLY A 41 0.91 -25.64 7.74
N TRP A 42 1.07 -24.61 8.57
CA TRP A 42 0.17 -24.33 9.69
C TRP A 42 -1.27 -24.11 9.22
N LEU A 43 -1.47 -23.31 8.18
CA LEU A 43 -2.80 -23.12 7.58
C LEU A 43 -3.40 -24.43 7.08
N GLY A 44 -2.58 -25.31 6.44
CA GLY A 44 -2.98 -26.63 6.00
C GLY A 44 -3.44 -27.53 7.18
N GLU A 45 -2.77 -27.50 8.33
CA GLU A 45 -3.19 -28.23 9.54
C GLU A 45 -4.53 -27.70 10.09
N LEU A 46 -4.82 -26.42 9.88
CA LEU A 46 -6.12 -25.80 10.23
C LEU A 46 -7.21 -26.07 9.19
N GLY A 47 -6.89 -26.77 8.09
CA GLY A 47 -7.81 -27.01 6.99
C GLY A 47 -8.09 -25.78 6.13
N ILE A 48 -7.23 -24.76 6.18
CA ILE A 48 -7.30 -23.51 5.42
C ILE A 48 -6.48 -23.65 4.13
N GLY A 49 -7.09 -23.33 3.02
CA GLY A 49 -6.47 -23.50 1.70
C GLY A 49 -6.99 -22.52 0.65
N PRO A 50 -6.95 -22.92 -0.64
CA PRO A 50 -7.25 -22.04 -1.75
C PRO A 50 -8.60 -21.34 -1.66
N GLY A 51 -8.58 -20.02 -1.70
CA GLY A 51 -9.78 -19.17 -1.65
C GLY A 51 -10.33 -18.90 -0.25
N ASP A 52 -9.83 -19.52 0.81
CA ASP A 52 -10.17 -19.14 2.19
C ASP A 52 -9.58 -17.79 2.54
N ARG A 53 -10.28 -17.01 3.37
CA ARG A 53 -9.84 -15.67 3.79
C ARG A 53 -9.20 -15.77 5.16
N VAL A 54 -8.05 -15.11 5.32
CA VAL A 54 -7.29 -15.07 6.57
C VAL A 54 -7.04 -13.62 6.97
N GLY A 55 -7.54 -13.23 8.12
CA GLY A 55 -7.29 -11.93 8.72
C GLY A 55 -5.84 -11.80 9.17
N LEU A 56 -5.24 -10.63 8.93
CA LEU A 56 -3.86 -10.30 9.30
C LEU A 56 -3.82 -8.93 9.95
N MET A 57 -3.69 -8.89 11.30
CA MET A 57 -3.75 -7.68 12.11
C MET A 57 -2.43 -7.45 12.86
N LEU A 58 -1.41 -7.00 12.14
CA LEU A 58 -0.09 -6.71 12.68
C LEU A 58 0.38 -5.30 12.25
N PRO A 59 1.20 -4.61 13.08
CA PRO A 59 1.99 -3.46 12.64
C PRO A 59 3.12 -3.93 11.70
N ASN A 60 3.98 -2.99 11.28
CA ASN A 60 5.15 -3.30 10.45
C ASN A 60 6.22 -4.07 11.23
N LEU A 61 5.95 -5.33 11.49
CA LEU A 61 6.86 -6.29 12.13
C LEU A 61 7.31 -7.34 11.10
N PRO A 62 8.47 -7.99 11.30
CA PRO A 62 8.94 -9.04 10.40
C PRO A 62 7.96 -10.21 10.23
N GLN A 63 7.09 -10.45 11.21
CA GLN A 63 6.02 -11.45 11.15
C GLN A 63 4.96 -11.13 10.09
N PHE A 64 4.73 -9.85 9.79
CA PHE A 64 3.74 -9.47 8.77
C PHE A 64 4.07 -10.06 7.39
N PRO A 65 5.25 -9.80 6.78
CA PRO A 65 5.58 -10.40 5.48
C PRO A 65 5.66 -11.93 5.53
N VAL A 66 6.09 -12.53 6.63
CA VAL A 66 6.12 -13.99 6.79
C VAL A 66 4.72 -14.58 6.68
N ILE A 67 3.75 -14.04 7.43
CA ILE A 67 2.36 -14.54 7.42
C ILE A 67 1.68 -14.16 6.09
N TYR A 68 1.89 -12.96 5.57
CA TYR A 68 1.35 -12.50 4.29
C TYR A 68 1.70 -13.46 3.14
N TYR A 69 3.00 -13.76 2.99
CA TYR A 69 3.44 -14.70 1.95
C TYR A 69 3.03 -16.14 2.25
N GLY A 70 2.92 -16.53 3.51
CA GLY A 70 2.41 -17.85 3.89
C GLY A 70 0.95 -18.06 3.50
N ILE A 71 0.09 -17.07 3.73
CA ILE A 71 -1.31 -17.09 3.31
C ILE A 71 -1.40 -17.20 1.78
N LEU A 72 -0.67 -16.37 1.05
CA LEU A 72 -0.63 -16.40 -0.41
C LEU A 72 -0.08 -17.73 -0.93
N ARG A 73 0.96 -18.28 -0.31
CA ARG A 73 1.55 -19.59 -0.65
C ARG A 73 0.53 -20.72 -0.56
N ALA A 74 -0.30 -20.71 0.48
CA ALA A 74 -1.41 -21.66 0.64
C ALA A 74 -2.54 -21.46 -0.37
N GLY A 75 -2.47 -20.41 -1.21
CA GLY A 75 -3.53 -20.04 -2.14
C GLY A 75 -4.74 -19.37 -1.47
N ALA A 76 -4.62 -19.04 -0.19
CA ALA A 76 -5.61 -18.31 0.57
C ALA A 76 -5.55 -16.80 0.32
N VAL A 77 -6.56 -16.08 0.77
CA VAL A 77 -6.78 -14.65 0.56
C VAL A 77 -6.41 -13.88 1.81
N VAL A 78 -5.54 -12.88 1.70
CA VAL A 78 -5.18 -12.01 2.83
C VAL A 78 -6.25 -10.95 3.06
N VAL A 79 -6.68 -10.79 4.32
CA VAL A 79 -7.54 -9.67 4.76
C VAL A 79 -6.76 -8.83 5.76
N PRO A 80 -5.97 -7.85 5.29
CA PRO A 80 -5.14 -7.05 6.18
C PRO A 80 -6.00 -6.07 6.98
N MET A 81 -5.66 -5.90 8.26
CA MET A 81 -6.39 -5.08 9.20
C MET A 81 -5.47 -4.10 9.92
N ASN A 82 -5.98 -2.90 10.18
CA ASN A 82 -5.28 -1.92 11.00
C ASN A 82 -5.14 -2.45 12.45
N PRO A 83 -3.93 -2.53 13.03
CA PRO A 83 -3.73 -2.99 14.40
C PRO A 83 -4.37 -2.07 15.45
N LEU A 84 -4.83 -0.88 15.07
CA LEU A 84 -5.55 0.01 15.98
C LEU A 84 -7.06 -0.26 16.07
N PHE A 85 -7.59 -1.19 15.29
CA PHE A 85 -9.01 -1.54 15.31
C PHE A 85 -9.45 -2.05 16.69
N LYS A 86 -10.69 -1.70 17.04
CA LYS A 86 -11.38 -2.20 18.20
C LYS A 86 -12.16 -3.47 17.85
N SER A 87 -12.56 -4.22 18.87
CA SER A 87 -13.25 -5.50 18.71
C SER A 87 -14.43 -5.46 17.74
N ARG A 88 -15.22 -4.37 17.74
CA ARG A 88 -16.34 -4.19 16.82
C ARG A 88 -15.91 -4.08 15.34
N GLU A 89 -14.80 -3.43 15.08
CA GLU A 89 -14.26 -3.31 13.71
C GLU A 89 -13.68 -4.64 13.26
N VAL A 90 -12.95 -5.33 14.15
CA VAL A 90 -12.41 -6.67 13.90
C VAL A 90 -13.55 -7.65 13.60
N GLU A 91 -14.60 -7.69 14.44
CA GLU A 91 -15.81 -8.50 14.19
C GLU A 91 -16.38 -8.25 12.79
N TYR A 92 -16.57 -6.96 12.44
CA TYR A 92 -17.13 -6.60 11.14
C TYR A 92 -16.30 -7.12 9.97
N TYR A 93 -14.97 -6.93 10.01
CA TYR A 93 -14.09 -7.36 8.92
C TYR A 93 -14.05 -8.88 8.78
N LEU A 94 -14.00 -9.60 9.89
CA LEU A 94 -13.98 -11.06 9.88
C LEU A 94 -15.32 -11.65 9.40
N ALA A 95 -16.43 -11.10 9.87
CA ALA A 95 -17.76 -11.56 9.48
C ALA A 95 -18.08 -11.22 8.01
N ASP A 96 -17.80 -9.99 7.55
CA ASP A 96 -18.08 -9.57 6.16
C ASP A 96 -17.19 -10.31 5.15
N SER A 97 -15.91 -10.57 5.50
CA SER A 97 -15.00 -11.36 4.65
C SER A 97 -15.20 -12.86 4.78
N GLU A 98 -15.96 -13.34 5.76
CA GLU A 98 -16.07 -14.76 6.13
C GLU A 98 -14.68 -15.38 6.37
N ALA A 99 -13.85 -14.70 7.19
CA ALA A 99 -12.50 -15.15 7.46
C ALA A 99 -12.45 -16.45 8.23
N SER A 100 -11.62 -17.39 7.79
CA SER A 100 -11.43 -18.73 8.38
C SER A 100 -10.49 -18.71 9.59
N ALA A 101 -9.63 -17.69 9.71
CA ALA A 101 -8.75 -17.45 10.85
C ALA A 101 -8.33 -15.98 10.93
N LEU A 102 -7.86 -15.56 12.10
CA LEU A 102 -7.23 -14.25 12.33
C LEU A 102 -5.86 -14.45 12.98
N PHE A 103 -4.80 -14.02 12.31
CA PHE A 103 -3.50 -13.78 12.93
C PHE A 103 -3.43 -12.35 13.44
N ALA A 104 -3.18 -12.16 14.73
CA ALA A 104 -3.00 -10.80 15.25
C ALA A 104 -1.84 -10.72 16.24
N TRP A 105 -1.17 -9.59 16.22
CA TRP A 105 -0.05 -9.31 17.11
C TRP A 105 -0.45 -9.33 18.58
N GLU A 106 0.40 -9.90 19.44
CA GLU A 106 0.18 -9.98 20.90
C GLU A 106 -0.19 -8.63 21.54
N GLY A 107 0.40 -7.52 21.05
CA GLY A 107 0.13 -6.17 21.55
C GLY A 107 -1.29 -5.66 21.33
N VAL A 108 -2.08 -6.33 20.48
CA VAL A 108 -3.50 -6.01 20.20
C VAL A 108 -4.43 -7.18 20.47
N ALA A 109 -3.93 -8.24 21.11
CA ALA A 109 -4.63 -9.51 21.33
C ALA A 109 -6.01 -9.35 22.00
N THR A 110 -6.16 -8.42 22.95
CA THR A 110 -7.43 -8.21 23.66
C THR A 110 -8.56 -7.82 22.71
N GLU A 111 -8.35 -6.83 21.86
CA GLU A 111 -9.36 -6.37 20.90
C GLU A 111 -9.55 -7.38 19.76
N ALA A 112 -8.46 -7.96 19.28
CA ALA A 112 -8.46 -8.95 18.21
C ALA A 112 -9.20 -10.23 18.61
N ALA A 113 -8.91 -10.80 19.78
CA ALA A 113 -9.56 -11.99 20.29
C ALA A 113 -11.06 -11.78 20.57
N ALA A 114 -11.43 -10.61 21.15
CA ALA A 114 -12.82 -10.28 21.39
C ALA A 114 -13.63 -10.17 20.09
N GLY A 115 -13.07 -9.49 19.06
CA GLY A 115 -13.70 -9.38 17.74
C GLY A 115 -13.79 -10.73 17.02
N ALA A 116 -12.73 -11.53 17.08
CA ALA A 116 -12.71 -12.87 16.50
C ALA A 116 -13.74 -13.80 17.14
N ALA A 117 -13.85 -13.78 18.49
CA ALA A 117 -14.87 -14.55 19.20
C ALA A 117 -16.28 -14.13 18.82
N ALA A 118 -16.55 -12.82 18.67
CA ALA A 118 -17.85 -12.31 18.24
C ALA A 118 -18.19 -12.73 16.81
N ALA A 119 -17.20 -12.80 15.92
CA ALA A 119 -17.36 -13.27 14.54
C ALA A 119 -17.39 -14.81 14.42
N GLY A 120 -17.06 -15.55 15.49
CA GLY A 120 -16.91 -17.01 15.44
C GLY A 120 -15.68 -17.48 14.66
N THR A 121 -14.66 -16.63 14.52
CA THR A 121 -13.43 -16.89 13.77
C THR A 121 -12.31 -17.35 14.72
N PRO A 122 -11.57 -18.43 14.41
CA PRO A 122 -10.37 -18.83 15.15
C PRO A 122 -9.35 -17.69 15.25
N PHE A 123 -8.84 -17.45 16.45
CA PHE A 123 -7.84 -16.45 16.76
C PHE A 123 -6.48 -17.09 17.00
N ILE A 124 -5.44 -16.58 16.36
CA ILE A 124 -4.05 -16.99 16.48
C ILE A 124 -3.25 -15.77 16.92
N GLU A 125 -2.73 -15.82 18.14
CA GLU A 125 -1.85 -14.78 18.65
C GLU A 125 -0.46 -14.92 18.04
N VAL A 126 0.09 -13.80 17.60
CA VAL A 126 1.43 -13.71 17.01
C VAL A 126 2.37 -13.04 18.01
N PRO A 127 3.21 -13.82 18.72
CA PRO A 127 4.18 -13.28 19.65
C PRO A 127 5.34 -12.58 18.90
N THR A 128 5.91 -11.55 19.48
CA THR A 128 7.06 -10.84 18.89
C THR A 128 8.34 -11.68 19.02
N ALA A 129 8.61 -12.23 20.20
CA ALA A 129 9.87 -12.92 20.49
C ALA A 129 9.87 -14.39 20.04
N ASP A 130 8.78 -15.12 20.28
CA ASP A 130 8.76 -16.58 20.17
C ASP A 130 8.16 -17.10 18.86
N PHE A 131 7.78 -16.21 17.94
CA PHE A 131 7.12 -16.60 16.70
C PHE A 131 7.93 -17.58 15.84
N ALA A 132 9.25 -17.40 15.76
CA ALA A 132 10.11 -18.33 15.03
C ALA A 132 10.08 -19.73 15.63
N SER A 133 10.04 -19.83 16.97
CA SER A 133 9.94 -21.12 17.68
C SER A 133 8.59 -21.79 17.46
N GLU A 134 7.52 -21.00 17.39
CA GLU A 134 6.18 -21.48 17.04
C GLU A 134 6.15 -22.05 15.64
N LEU A 135 6.68 -21.30 14.65
CA LEU A 135 6.74 -21.76 13.26
C LEU A 135 7.48 -23.09 13.09
N MET A 136 8.51 -23.36 13.89
CA MET A 136 9.26 -24.63 13.82
C MET A 136 8.42 -25.84 14.22
N GLN A 137 7.26 -25.66 14.84
CA GLN A 137 6.34 -26.76 15.20
C GLN A 137 5.49 -27.21 14.00
N HIS A 138 5.42 -26.41 12.93
CA HIS A 138 4.62 -26.68 11.75
C HIS A 138 5.47 -27.14 10.55
N PRO A 139 4.95 -28.01 9.67
CA PRO A 139 5.69 -28.48 8.51
C PRO A 139 5.91 -27.34 7.52
N ALA A 140 7.08 -27.31 6.88
CA ALA A 140 7.33 -26.39 5.78
C ALA A 140 6.74 -26.95 4.49
N VAL A 141 5.78 -26.23 3.89
CA VAL A 141 5.21 -26.53 2.55
C VAL A 141 5.91 -25.65 1.53
N GLY A 142 6.93 -26.19 0.85
CA GLY A 142 7.75 -25.43 -0.10
C GLY A 142 7.02 -25.07 -1.41
N GLU A 143 6.00 -25.81 -1.78
CA GLU A 143 5.20 -25.57 -2.98
C GLU A 143 4.30 -24.34 -2.81
N VAL A 144 4.20 -23.54 -3.87
CA VAL A 144 3.23 -22.42 -3.95
C VAL A 144 2.01 -22.92 -4.72
N VAL A 145 0.85 -22.87 -4.09
CA VAL A 145 -0.41 -23.27 -4.72
C VAL A 145 -0.67 -22.41 -5.96
N ASP A 146 -0.87 -23.03 -7.10
CA ASP A 146 -1.20 -22.31 -8.34
C ASP A 146 -2.59 -21.70 -8.26
N ARG A 147 -2.72 -20.46 -8.73
CA ARG A 147 -3.95 -19.68 -8.75
C ARG A 147 -4.24 -19.16 -10.15
N ALA A 148 -5.51 -19.02 -10.49
CA ALA A 148 -5.88 -18.29 -11.69
C ALA A 148 -5.52 -16.80 -11.58
N PRO A 149 -5.20 -16.10 -12.67
CA PRO A 149 -4.86 -14.68 -12.65
C PRO A 149 -5.94 -13.80 -12.00
N ASP A 150 -7.21 -14.16 -12.18
CA ASP A 150 -8.40 -13.48 -11.67
C ASP A 150 -8.88 -13.97 -10.29
N ASP A 151 -8.15 -14.93 -9.68
CA ASP A 151 -8.39 -15.30 -8.29
C ASP A 151 -7.99 -14.15 -7.35
N THR A 152 -8.82 -13.92 -6.33
CA THR A 152 -8.57 -12.90 -5.31
C THR A 152 -7.37 -13.31 -4.46
N ALA A 153 -6.41 -12.39 -4.32
CA ALA A 153 -5.23 -12.54 -3.47
C ALA A 153 -5.37 -11.76 -2.15
N VAL A 154 -5.94 -10.57 -2.22
CA VAL A 154 -6.10 -9.66 -1.07
C VAL A 154 -7.48 -9.03 -1.12
N ILE A 155 -8.13 -8.89 0.04
CA ILE A 155 -9.34 -8.06 0.21
C ILE A 155 -8.97 -6.89 1.08
N LEU A 156 -8.89 -5.69 0.49
CA LEU A 156 -8.60 -4.44 1.20
C LEU A 156 -9.89 -3.67 1.46
N TYR A 157 -10.17 -3.43 2.73
CA TYR A 157 -11.34 -2.66 3.11
C TYR A 157 -11.09 -1.16 3.02
N THR A 158 -11.98 -0.47 2.32
CA THR A 158 -11.95 0.99 2.17
C THR A 158 -13.15 1.63 2.86
N SER A 159 -12.94 2.81 3.45
CA SER A 159 -14.03 3.61 4.01
C SER A 159 -14.86 4.19 2.86
N GLY A 160 -15.86 3.44 2.43
CA GLY A 160 -16.76 3.90 1.38
C GLY A 160 -17.56 5.14 1.78
N THR A 161 -18.01 5.91 0.78
CA THR A 161 -18.83 7.12 0.95
C THR A 161 -20.18 6.88 1.65
N THR A 162 -20.58 5.63 1.87
CA THR A 162 -21.91 5.21 2.35
C THR A 162 -21.92 4.61 3.76
N GLY A 163 -20.88 4.77 4.56
CA GLY A 163 -20.89 4.49 6.01
C GLY A 163 -20.12 3.21 6.43
N LYS A 164 -20.40 2.01 5.89
CA LYS A 164 -19.65 0.80 6.26
C LYS A 164 -18.50 0.54 5.29
N PRO A 165 -17.31 0.12 5.77
CA PRO A 165 -16.21 -0.27 4.90
C PRO A 165 -16.61 -1.36 3.90
N LYS A 166 -16.02 -1.31 2.69
CA LYS A 166 -16.22 -2.30 1.62
C LYS A 166 -14.89 -2.94 1.29
N GLY A 167 -14.85 -4.25 1.17
CA GLY A 167 -13.65 -4.99 0.78
C GLY A 167 -13.42 -4.95 -0.73
N ALA A 168 -12.41 -4.24 -1.20
CA ALA A 168 -11.98 -4.29 -2.59
C ALA A 168 -11.22 -5.59 -2.85
N GLU A 169 -11.69 -6.39 -3.81
CA GLU A 169 -11.04 -7.63 -4.23
C GLU A 169 -9.91 -7.34 -5.20
N LEU A 170 -8.68 -7.57 -4.77
CA LEU A 170 -7.48 -7.45 -5.59
C LEU A 170 -7.02 -8.84 -6.00
N THR A 171 -6.98 -9.10 -7.30
CA THR A 171 -6.55 -10.39 -7.85
C THR A 171 -5.04 -10.51 -7.89
N HIS A 172 -4.54 -11.74 -8.06
CA HIS A 172 -3.12 -11.97 -8.29
C HIS A 172 -2.61 -11.16 -9.51
N ALA A 173 -3.39 -11.09 -10.59
CA ALA A 173 -3.03 -10.31 -11.77
C ALA A 173 -3.00 -8.80 -11.49
N ASN A 174 -3.97 -8.25 -10.75
CA ASN A 174 -3.99 -6.83 -10.39
C ASN A 174 -2.71 -6.44 -9.63
N LEU A 175 -2.39 -7.21 -8.58
CA LEU A 175 -1.22 -6.94 -7.75
C LEU A 175 0.09 -7.14 -8.52
N MET A 176 0.22 -8.21 -9.32
CA MET A 176 1.44 -8.46 -10.08
C MET A 176 1.68 -7.40 -11.15
N SER A 177 0.63 -6.93 -11.86
CA SER A 177 0.76 -5.84 -12.83
C SER A 177 1.22 -4.54 -12.16
N ASN A 178 0.70 -4.25 -10.97
CA ASN A 178 1.06 -3.05 -10.23
C ASN A 178 2.47 -3.13 -9.62
N VAL A 179 2.87 -4.32 -9.13
CA VAL A 179 4.27 -4.58 -8.72
C VAL A 179 5.23 -4.36 -9.89
N ALA A 180 4.91 -4.89 -11.09
CA ALA A 180 5.73 -4.69 -12.27
C ALA A 180 5.84 -3.20 -12.64
N ALA A 181 4.75 -2.44 -12.53
CA ALA A 181 4.77 -1.00 -12.75
C ALA A 181 5.64 -0.27 -11.71
N CYS A 182 5.56 -0.63 -10.42
CA CYS A 182 6.42 -0.06 -9.39
C CYS A 182 7.90 -0.38 -9.63
N VAL A 183 8.22 -1.61 -10.03
CA VAL A 183 9.61 -2.01 -10.39
C VAL A 183 10.10 -1.19 -11.59
N ALA A 184 9.27 -0.99 -12.61
CA ALA A 184 9.65 -0.19 -13.77
C ALA A 184 9.82 1.31 -13.46
N LEU A 185 9.02 1.86 -12.50
CA LEU A 185 9.06 3.26 -12.09
C LEU A 185 10.23 3.59 -11.18
N PHE A 186 10.47 2.76 -10.15
CA PHE A 186 11.45 3.05 -9.11
C PHE A 186 12.80 2.39 -9.39
N ASP A 187 12.83 1.46 -10.34
CA ASP A 187 14.01 0.66 -10.72
C ASP A 187 14.79 0.14 -9.49
N PRO A 188 14.10 -0.52 -8.53
CA PRO A 188 14.76 -1.03 -7.35
C PRO A 188 15.75 -2.12 -7.73
N GLN A 189 16.98 -1.99 -7.23
CA GLN A 189 18.07 -2.93 -7.45
C GLN A 189 18.22 -3.85 -6.22
N PRO A 190 18.84 -5.01 -6.36
CA PRO A 190 19.04 -5.93 -5.23
C PRO A 190 19.83 -5.35 -4.05
N ASP A 191 20.63 -4.30 -4.26
CA ASP A 191 21.38 -3.60 -3.21
C ASP A 191 20.67 -2.38 -2.64
N ASP A 192 19.47 -2.07 -3.13
CA ASP A 192 18.62 -1.01 -2.56
C ASP A 192 18.03 -1.39 -1.20
N VAL A 193 17.83 -0.36 -0.39
CA VAL A 193 17.12 -0.43 0.88
C VAL A 193 15.90 0.47 0.80
N ILE A 194 14.72 -0.13 0.87
CA ILE A 194 13.44 0.57 0.82
C ILE A 194 12.98 0.86 2.26
N PHE A 195 12.53 2.09 2.49
CA PHE A 195 11.99 2.50 3.80
C PHE A 195 10.60 1.93 4.04
N GLY A 196 10.45 1.07 5.01
CA GLY A 196 9.21 0.39 5.41
C GLY A 196 8.42 1.12 6.50
N GLY A 197 8.27 2.44 6.38
CA GLY A 197 7.47 3.25 7.30
C GLY A 197 5.98 3.33 6.96
N LEU A 198 5.61 3.03 5.71
CA LEU A 198 4.20 2.93 5.31
C LEU A 198 3.56 1.67 5.89
N PRO A 199 2.31 1.75 6.39
CA PRO A 199 1.63 0.58 6.94
C PRO A 199 1.51 -0.56 5.93
N LEU A 200 1.98 -1.76 6.29
CA LEU A 200 1.88 -2.94 5.43
C LEU A 200 0.45 -3.48 5.29
N PHE A 201 -0.45 -3.09 6.19
CA PHE A 201 -1.88 -3.41 6.04
C PHE A 201 -2.60 -2.52 5.01
N HIS A 202 -1.92 -1.52 4.45
CA HIS A 202 -2.42 -0.64 3.39
C HIS A 202 -1.77 -0.96 2.04
N SER A 203 -2.51 -0.83 0.94
CA SER A 203 -2.05 -1.17 -0.42
C SER A 203 -0.73 -0.49 -0.82
N PHE A 204 -0.49 0.76 -0.40
CA PHE A 204 0.74 1.48 -0.71
C PHE A 204 1.96 0.80 -0.07
N GLY A 205 1.93 0.54 1.23
CA GLY A 205 3.01 -0.19 1.91
C GLY A 205 3.17 -1.62 1.40
N GLN A 206 2.06 -2.29 1.07
CA GLN A 206 2.06 -3.66 0.55
C GLN A 206 2.68 -3.78 -0.85
N THR A 207 2.15 -3.01 -1.82
CA THR A 207 2.55 -3.15 -3.23
C THR A 207 3.84 -2.41 -3.54
N CYS A 208 3.88 -1.10 -3.24
CA CYS A 208 5.05 -0.28 -3.57
C CYS A 208 6.23 -0.56 -2.62
N GLY A 209 5.96 -0.90 -1.36
CA GLY A 209 6.97 -1.26 -0.37
C GLY A 209 7.34 -2.75 -0.46
N LEU A 210 6.54 -3.61 0.19
CA LEU A 210 6.86 -5.02 0.38
C LEU A 210 6.99 -5.81 -0.92
N ASN A 211 5.94 -5.80 -1.76
CA ASN A 211 5.91 -6.66 -2.94
C ASN A 211 6.93 -6.22 -4.01
N SER A 212 7.16 -4.91 -4.17
CA SER A 212 8.18 -4.43 -5.11
C SER A 212 9.61 -4.71 -4.60
N ALA A 213 9.87 -4.58 -3.29
CA ALA A 213 11.14 -4.98 -2.71
C ALA A 213 11.43 -6.47 -2.96
N VAL A 214 10.44 -7.32 -2.68
CA VAL A 214 10.58 -8.77 -2.89
C VAL A 214 10.79 -9.10 -4.36
N ALA A 215 10.04 -8.49 -5.28
CA ALA A 215 10.19 -8.76 -6.72
C ALA A 215 11.56 -8.34 -7.27
N ALA A 216 12.19 -7.30 -6.69
CA ALA A 216 13.50 -6.80 -7.11
C ALA A 216 14.69 -7.41 -6.35
N GLY A 217 14.47 -8.16 -5.29
CA GLY A 217 15.54 -8.65 -4.41
C GLY A 217 16.13 -7.59 -3.49
N ALA A 218 15.45 -6.45 -3.32
CA ALA A 218 15.86 -5.35 -2.45
C ALA A 218 15.51 -5.62 -0.98
N SER A 219 16.09 -4.86 -0.06
CA SER A 219 15.76 -4.95 1.37
C SER A 219 14.64 -3.99 1.74
N LEU A 220 13.71 -4.40 2.61
CA LEU A 220 12.72 -3.53 3.24
C LEU A 220 13.09 -3.35 4.72
N THR A 221 13.43 -2.11 5.13
CA THR A 221 13.70 -1.79 6.54
C THR A 221 12.45 -1.23 7.21
N LEU A 222 11.98 -1.88 8.26
CA LEU A 222 10.68 -1.63 8.88
C LEU A 222 10.77 -0.63 10.04
N ILE A 223 9.71 0.15 10.19
CA ILE A 223 9.39 0.88 11.41
C ILE A 223 7.97 0.46 11.84
N PRO A 224 7.79 -0.12 13.05
CA PRO A 224 6.47 -0.59 13.50
C PRO A 224 5.44 0.53 13.64
N ARG A 225 5.90 1.71 14.02
CA ARG A 225 5.13 2.95 14.10
C ARG A 225 6.03 4.10 13.65
N PHE A 226 5.51 4.95 12.76
CA PHE A 226 6.24 6.12 12.32
C PHE A 226 6.49 7.10 13.48
N ASP A 227 7.75 7.49 13.62
CA ASP A 227 8.27 8.54 14.46
C ASP A 227 9.41 9.21 13.68
N ALA A 228 9.41 10.55 13.59
CA ALA A 228 10.36 11.27 12.74
C ALA A 228 11.82 11.05 13.16
N GLY A 229 12.11 11.06 14.47
CA GLY A 229 13.46 10.82 14.97
C GLY A 229 13.94 9.40 14.66
N LYS A 230 13.08 8.39 14.88
CA LYS A 230 13.39 7.00 14.51
C LYS A 230 13.53 6.81 13.00
N ALA A 231 12.72 7.50 12.20
CA ALA A 231 12.83 7.45 10.75
C ALA A 231 14.18 8.01 10.28
N LEU A 232 14.62 9.16 10.81
CA LEU A 232 15.93 9.76 10.52
C LEU A 232 17.08 8.81 10.89
N GLU A 233 17.02 8.21 12.09
CA GLU A 233 18.00 7.18 12.51
C GLU A 233 18.08 6.03 11.50
N VAL A 234 16.93 5.50 11.06
CA VAL A 234 16.85 4.39 10.11
C VAL A 234 17.35 4.79 8.72
N LEU A 235 17.03 6.01 8.26
CA LEU A 235 17.52 6.51 6.97
C LEU A 235 19.05 6.49 6.90
N GLU A 236 19.73 6.94 7.95
CA GLU A 236 21.18 6.95 8.02
C GLU A 236 21.77 5.56 8.28
N ARG A 237 21.32 4.89 9.38
CA ARG A 237 21.85 3.59 9.82
C ARG A 237 21.78 2.52 8.73
N ASP A 238 20.64 2.41 8.07
CA ASP A 238 20.39 1.38 7.07
C ASP A 238 20.73 1.85 5.65
N ARG A 239 21.18 3.11 5.50
CA ARG A 239 21.53 3.72 4.22
C ARG A 239 20.38 3.57 3.21
N VAL A 240 19.20 4.00 3.61
CA VAL A 240 18.00 3.92 2.78
C VAL A 240 18.22 4.61 1.44
N THR A 241 17.84 3.93 0.37
CA THR A 241 18.00 4.42 -1.01
C THR A 241 16.67 4.86 -1.64
N ILE A 242 15.58 4.24 -1.20
CA ILE A 242 14.22 4.56 -1.66
C ILE A 242 13.34 4.87 -0.46
N LEU A 243 12.91 6.13 -0.33
CA LEU A 243 11.99 6.59 0.70
C LEU A 243 10.56 6.64 0.13
N GLN A 244 9.67 5.84 0.69
CA GLN A 244 8.24 5.89 0.38
C GLN A 244 7.48 6.43 1.58
N ALA A 245 6.77 7.54 1.39
CA ALA A 245 6.10 8.23 2.48
C ALA A 245 4.80 8.93 2.02
N VAL A 246 3.99 9.34 2.99
CA VAL A 246 2.85 10.23 2.78
C VAL A 246 3.23 11.67 3.18
N PRO A 247 2.48 12.71 2.73
CA PRO A 247 2.83 14.10 2.99
C PRO A 247 3.10 14.44 4.46
N THR A 248 2.30 13.93 5.39
CA THR A 248 2.48 14.15 6.83
C THR A 248 3.81 13.61 7.36
N MET A 249 4.34 12.53 6.76
CA MET A 249 5.67 12.02 7.11
C MET A 249 6.78 12.95 6.61
N TYR A 250 6.66 13.50 5.40
CA TYR A 250 7.61 14.49 4.88
C TYR A 250 7.63 15.76 5.73
N ILE A 251 6.45 16.26 6.12
CA ILE A 251 6.31 17.41 7.03
C ILE A 251 6.99 17.12 8.37
N ALA A 252 6.74 15.94 8.95
CA ALA A 252 7.32 15.57 10.24
C ALA A 252 8.85 15.40 10.18
N LEU A 253 9.40 14.88 9.08
CA LEU A 253 10.85 14.77 8.87
C LEU A 253 11.49 16.14 8.76
N LEU A 254 10.92 17.06 7.96
CA LEU A 254 11.38 18.44 7.83
C LEU A 254 11.29 19.22 9.15
N GLY A 255 10.24 19.00 9.93
CA GLY A 255 10.01 19.66 11.21
C GLY A 255 10.87 19.13 12.36
N HIS A 256 11.58 18.01 12.17
CA HIS A 256 12.38 17.41 13.26
C HIS A 256 13.68 18.17 13.50
N PRO A 257 13.97 18.61 14.75
CA PRO A 257 15.25 19.22 15.08
C PRO A 257 16.41 18.27 14.75
N GLY A 258 17.39 18.72 14.01
CA GLY A 258 18.56 17.91 13.64
C GLY A 258 18.37 17.05 12.37
N HIS A 259 17.29 17.24 11.61
CA HIS A 259 17.12 16.53 10.32
C HIS A 259 18.26 16.85 9.34
N THR A 260 18.89 18.03 9.43
CA THR A 260 20.05 18.43 8.63
C THR A 260 21.36 17.78 9.04
N ASP A 261 21.42 17.14 10.21
CA ASP A 261 22.62 16.47 10.71
C ASP A 261 22.72 15.00 10.29
N VAL A 262 21.68 14.47 9.64
CA VAL A 262 21.55 13.08 9.20
C VAL A 262 22.16 12.89 7.82
N ASP A 263 23.00 11.87 7.63
CA ASP A 263 23.52 11.51 6.31
C ASP A 263 22.46 10.79 5.47
N THR A 264 21.82 11.54 4.56
CA THR A 264 20.85 11.04 3.60
C THR A 264 21.41 10.88 2.18
N SER A 265 22.71 10.91 2.01
CA SER A 265 23.39 10.84 0.70
C SER A 265 23.13 9.54 -0.08
N SER A 266 22.60 8.52 0.59
CA SER A 266 22.16 7.28 -0.04
C SER A 266 20.80 7.38 -0.75
N LEU A 267 19.96 8.39 -0.41
CA LEU A 267 18.64 8.56 -1.03
C LEU A 267 18.76 8.89 -2.50
N ARG A 268 18.20 8.02 -3.35
CA ARG A 268 18.16 8.25 -4.80
C ARG A 268 16.75 8.57 -5.32
N ILE A 269 15.72 8.02 -4.69
CA ILE A 269 14.31 8.25 -5.03
C ILE A 269 13.51 8.43 -3.76
N CYS A 270 12.65 9.44 -3.76
CA CYS A 270 11.62 9.64 -2.77
C CYS A 270 10.25 9.56 -3.46
N VAL A 271 9.29 8.94 -2.82
CA VAL A 271 7.96 8.65 -3.38
C VAL A 271 6.90 9.21 -2.44
N SER A 272 6.01 10.05 -2.96
CA SER A 272 4.86 10.57 -2.22
C SER A 272 3.55 10.13 -2.84
N GLY A 273 2.61 9.70 -2.01
CA GLY A 273 1.26 9.30 -2.42
C GLY A 273 0.28 9.27 -1.25
N GLY A 274 -0.96 8.91 -1.53
CA GLY A 274 -2.04 8.80 -0.53
C GLY A 274 -2.74 10.12 -0.21
N ALA A 275 -2.08 11.24 -0.40
CA ALA A 275 -2.62 12.60 -0.36
C ALA A 275 -1.73 13.51 -1.21
N SER A 276 -2.21 14.73 -1.49
CA SER A 276 -1.42 15.71 -2.23
C SER A 276 -0.29 16.25 -1.39
N LEU A 277 0.90 16.36 -1.96
CA LEU A 277 2.06 16.94 -1.30
C LEU A 277 2.10 18.44 -1.58
N PRO A 278 2.06 19.31 -0.55
CA PRO A 278 2.25 20.75 -0.78
C PRO A 278 3.58 21.04 -1.45
N VAL A 279 3.56 21.90 -2.45
CA VAL A 279 4.76 22.21 -3.27
C VAL A 279 5.90 22.74 -2.43
N GLU A 280 5.63 23.53 -1.39
CA GLU A 280 6.65 24.05 -0.47
C GLU A 280 7.29 22.94 0.38
N VAL A 281 6.53 21.93 0.78
CA VAL A 281 7.05 20.73 1.48
C VAL A 281 7.97 19.94 0.56
N LEU A 282 7.55 19.71 -0.69
CA LEU A 282 8.36 19.05 -1.72
C LEU A 282 9.71 19.77 -1.89
N ARG A 283 9.68 21.09 -2.13
CA ARG A 283 10.91 21.91 -2.31
C ARG A 283 11.80 21.91 -1.08
N GLY A 284 11.20 22.03 0.10
CA GLY A 284 11.92 21.97 1.37
C GLY A 284 12.66 20.65 1.56
N PHE A 285 11.95 19.54 1.31
CA PHE A 285 12.52 18.21 1.46
C PHE A 285 13.64 17.93 0.45
N GLU A 286 13.44 18.24 -0.83
CA GLU A 286 14.49 18.07 -1.85
C GLU A 286 15.75 18.90 -1.56
N ARG A 287 15.59 20.11 -1.00
CA ARG A 287 16.71 20.96 -0.60
C ARG A 287 17.51 20.38 0.56
N ASP A 288 16.82 19.87 1.59
CA ASP A 288 17.45 19.48 2.86
C ASP A 288 17.91 18.01 2.86
N PHE A 289 17.23 17.13 2.13
CA PHE A 289 17.53 15.69 2.06
C PHE A 289 18.17 15.25 0.73
N GLY A 290 18.13 16.06 -0.32
CA GLY A 290 18.78 15.79 -1.60
C GLY A 290 18.08 14.78 -2.52
N GLY A 291 17.10 14.03 -2.05
CA GLY A 291 16.36 13.06 -2.85
C GLY A 291 15.23 13.71 -3.65
N ALA A 292 15.09 13.36 -4.94
CA ALA A 292 13.99 13.85 -5.77
C ALA A 292 12.67 13.15 -5.43
N ILE A 293 11.60 13.93 -5.18
CA ILE A 293 10.28 13.37 -4.87
C ILE A 293 9.47 13.14 -6.15
N LEU A 294 8.99 11.93 -6.30
CA LEU A 294 8.03 11.53 -7.33
C LEU A 294 6.65 11.40 -6.68
N GLU A 295 5.72 12.24 -7.11
CA GLU A 295 4.32 12.12 -6.66
C GLU A 295 3.56 11.14 -7.54
N GLY A 296 2.73 10.33 -6.91
CA GLY A 296 1.83 9.41 -7.57
C GLY A 296 0.46 9.39 -6.95
N TYR A 297 -0.48 8.82 -7.69
CA TYR A 297 -1.87 8.71 -7.29
C TYR A 297 -2.36 7.29 -7.50
N GLY A 298 -3.28 6.91 -6.62
CA GLY A 298 -4.00 5.66 -6.69
C GLY A 298 -4.88 5.44 -5.47
N LEU A 299 -5.60 4.36 -5.51
CA LEU A 299 -6.57 3.95 -4.49
C LEU A 299 -6.36 2.47 -4.18
N SER A 300 -6.93 2.00 -3.07
CA SER A 300 -6.94 0.55 -2.79
C SER A 300 -7.56 -0.22 -3.95
N GLU A 301 -8.60 0.34 -4.57
CA GLU A 301 -9.29 -0.20 -5.74
C GLU A 301 -8.45 -0.23 -7.02
N THR A 302 -7.25 0.37 -7.01
CA THR A 302 -6.32 0.37 -8.16
C THR A 302 -4.95 -0.26 -7.87
N SER A 303 -4.79 -1.00 -6.77
CA SER A 303 -3.71 -1.97 -6.42
C SER A 303 -2.32 -1.44 -6.01
N PRO A 304 -1.98 -0.21 -5.60
CA PRO A 304 -2.80 0.98 -5.62
C PRO A 304 -2.54 1.91 -6.82
N VAL A 305 -1.36 1.82 -7.49
CA VAL A 305 -0.84 2.86 -8.38
C VAL A 305 -1.63 2.95 -9.68
N ALA A 306 -2.05 4.17 -10.06
CA ALA A 306 -2.68 4.47 -11.34
C ALA A 306 -1.89 5.49 -12.16
N THR A 307 -1.31 6.51 -11.52
CA THR A 307 -0.45 7.50 -12.18
C THR A 307 0.80 7.79 -11.36
N PHE A 308 1.84 8.27 -12.02
CA PHE A 308 3.08 8.67 -11.35
C PHE A 308 3.84 9.74 -12.14
N ASN A 309 4.57 10.63 -11.44
CA ASN A 309 5.66 11.40 -12.03
C ASN A 309 6.84 10.46 -12.30
N HIS A 310 7.44 10.56 -13.47
CA HIS A 310 8.45 9.62 -13.93
C HIS A 310 9.87 10.13 -13.62
N PRO A 311 10.82 9.30 -13.12
CA PRO A 311 12.17 9.75 -12.80
C PRO A 311 12.94 10.26 -14.03
N ASN A 312 12.61 9.75 -15.22
CA ASN A 312 13.30 10.06 -16.48
C ASN A 312 12.56 11.08 -17.36
N ARG A 313 11.56 11.78 -16.81
CA ARG A 313 10.79 12.84 -17.48
C ARG A 313 10.76 14.09 -16.62
N GLU A 314 10.29 15.18 -17.18
CA GLU A 314 10.01 16.37 -16.38
C GLU A 314 9.01 16.04 -15.28
N ARG A 315 9.35 16.41 -14.05
CA ARG A 315 8.47 16.29 -12.89
C ARG A 315 7.73 17.61 -12.71
N LYS A 316 6.42 17.55 -12.60
CA LYS A 316 5.61 18.75 -12.36
C LYS A 316 5.12 18.73 -10.89
N PRO A 317 5.69 19.60 -10.02
CA PRO A 317 5.23 19.68 -8.63
C PRO A 317 3.73 19.91 -8.52
N GLY A 318 3.06 19.22 -7.60
CA GLY A 318 1.61 19.28 -7.43
C GLY A 318 0.81 18.45 -8.44
N SER A 319 1.48 17.83 -9.43
CA SER A 319 0.85 16.89 -10.36
C SER A 319 0.99 15.46 -9.84
N ILE A 320 -0.03 14.66 -10.07
CA ILE A 320 0.00 13.20 -9.83
C ILE A 320 0.67 12.43 -10.98
N GLY A 321 1.31 13.13 -11.92
CA GLY A 321 2.01 12.56 -13.06
C GLY A 321 1.10 12.13 -14.22
N THR A 322 1.54 11.09 -14.92
CA THR A 322 0.87 10.48 -16.06
C THR A 322 0.49 9.04 -15.77
N PRO A 323 -0.46 8.43 -16.51
CA PRO A 323 -0.82 7.02 -16.32
C PRO A 323 0.39 6.10 -16.39
N ILE A 324 0.41 5.08 -15.51
CA ILE A 324 1.41 4.01 -15.58
C ILE A 324 1.15 3.11 -16.79
N GLU A 325 2.12 2.27 -17.15
CA GLU A 325 2.00 1.36 -18.29
C GLU A 325 0.76 0.47 -18.19
N GLY A 326 -0.01 0.38 -19.26
CA GLY A 326 -1.23 -0.43 -19.34
C GLY A 326 -2.46 0.17 -18.66
N VAL A 327 -2.35 1.39 -18.10
CA VAL A 327 -3.46 2.09 -17.44
C VAL A 327 -3.89 3.29 -18.29
N GLU A 328 -5.21 3.43 -18.45
CA GLU A 328 -5.84 4.55 -19.13
C GLU A 328 -6.62 5.41 -18.12
N LEU A 329 -6.53 6.73 -18.27
CA LEU A 329 -7.31 7.70 -17.50
C LEU A 329 -8.16 8.56 -18.44
N ARG A 330 -9.40 8.80 -17.99
CA ARG A 330 -10.32 9.79 -18.57
C ARG A 330 -10.76 10.77 -17.49
N LEU A 331 -11.12 11.98 -17.90
CA LEU A 331 -11.80 12.94 -17.06
C LEU A 331 -13.24 13.06 -17.56
N LEU A 332 -14.20 12.71 -16.70
CA LEU A 332 -15.59 12.60 -17.07
C LEU A 332 -16.44 13.72 -16.42
N GLY A 333 -17.29 14.31 -17.23
CA GLY A 333 -18.32 15.24 -16.77
C GLY A 333 -19.49 14.53 -16.06
N PRO A 334 -20.47 15.31 -15.59
CA PRO A 334 -21.67 14.77 -14.92
C PRO A 334 -22.54 13.85 -15.80
N ASP A 335 -22.40 13.98 -17.12
CA ASP A 335 -23.15 13.21 -18.12
C ASP A 335 -22.39 11.98 -18.63
N ASP A 336 -21.30 11.60 -17.94
CA ASP A 336 -20.38 10.49 -18.29
C ASP A 336 -19.65 10.67 -19.64
N THR A 337 -19.59 11.89 -20.18
CA THR A 337 -18.79 12.23 -21.35
C THR A 337 -17.44 12.81 -20.97
N ASP A 338 -16.44 12.72 -21.87
CA ASP A 338 -15.15 13.36 -21.65
C ASP A 338 -15.32 14.88 -21.56
N VAL A 339 -14.61 15.48 -20.61
CA VAL A 339 -14.57 16.93 -20.48
C VAL A 339 -13.65 17.57 -21.55
N GLU A 340 -13.86 18.83 -21.86
CA GLU A 340 -12.97 19.61 -22.72
C GLU A 340 -11.56 19.70 -22.11
N PRO A 341 -10.52 19.92 -22.94
CA PRO A 341 -9.15 20.16 -22.45
C PRO A 341 -9.13 21.24 -21.35
N ASP A 342 -8.30 21.05 -20.33
CA ASP A 342 -8.16 21.88 -19.13
C ASP A 342 -9.40 22.00 -18.24
N ALA A 343 -10.53 21.41 -18.62
CA ALA A 343 -11.71 21.38 -17.75
C ALA A 343 -11.53 20.35 -16.63
N VAL A 344 -12.22 20.61 -15.51
CA VAL A 344 -12.27 19.70 -14.37
C VAL A 344 -13.26 18.59 -14.62
N GLY A 345 -12.85 17.34 -14.43
CA GLY A 345 -13.68 16.16 -14.52
C GLY A 345 -13.35 15.12 -13.48
N GLU A 346 -14.24 14.18 -13.26
CA GLU A 346 -14.00 13.03 -12.39
C GLU A 346 -13.05 12.05 -13.07
N ILE A 347 -12.02 11.61 -12.35
CA ILE A 347 -11.08 10.59 -12.83
C ILE A 347 -11.82 9.25 -12.97
N ALA A 348 -11.76 8.70 -14.18
CA ALA A 348 -12.13 7.32 -14.46
C ALA A 348 -10.89 6.54 -14.91
N ILE A 349 -10.70 5.35 -14.37
CA ILE A 349 -9.50 4.52 -14.57
C ILE A 349 -9.89 3.20 -15.20
N LYS A 350 -9.16 2.80 -16.24
CA LYS A 350 -9.24 1.47 -16.85
C LYS A 350 -7.84 0.89 -16.94
N GLY A 351 -7.67 -0.36 -16.49
CA GLY A 351 -6.38 -1.03 -16.55
C GLY A 351 -6.32 -2.33 -15.75
N PRO A 352 -5.22 -3.06 -15.90
CA PRO A 352 -5.01 -4.32 -15.19
C PRO A 352 -4.88 -4.16 -13.67
N ASN A 353 -4.67 -2.94 -13.19
CA ASN A 353 -4.58 -2.56 -11.79
C ASN A 353 -5.94 -2.39 -11.11
N VAL A 354 -7.04 -2.26 -11.86
CA VAL A 354 -8.38 -2.04 -11.31
C VAL A 354 -8.89 -3.32 -10.65
N MET A 355 -9.43 -3.19 -9.45
CA MET A 355 -10.00 -4.29 -8.66
C MET A 355 -11.03 -5.13 -9.43
N LYS A 356 -11.19 -6.38 -9.05
CA LYS A 356 -12.27 -7.25 -9.55
C LYS A 356 -13.67 -6.70 -9.21
N GLY A 357 -13.79 -6.08 -8.03
CA GLY A 357 -15.01 -5.50 -7.50
C GLY A 357 -14.99 -5.44 -5.98
N TYR A 358 -16.10 -5.05 -5.38
CA TYR A 358 -16.27 -5.12 -3.93
C TYR A 358 -16.79 -6.49 -3.52
N TRP A 359 -16.13 -7.11 -2.55
CA TRP A 359 -16.45 -8.44 -2.03
C TRP A 359 -17.94 -8.57 -1.71
N ARG A 360 -18.62 -9.50 -2.42
CA ARG A 360 -20.05 -9.77 -2.27
C ARG A 360 -20.99 -8.56 -2.35
N LYS A 361 -20.54 -7.48 -3.01
CA LYS A 361 -21.34 -6.27 -3.17
C LYS A 361 -21.46 -5.87 -4.66
N PRO A 362 -22.17 -6.69 -5.47
CA PRO A 362 -22.26 -6.46 -6.93
C PRO A 362 -22.90 -5.10 -7.27
N GLU A 363 -23.90 -4.66 -6.52
CA GLU A 363 -24.55 -3.35 -6.73
C GLU A 363 -23.56 -2.19 -6.46
N ALA A 364 -22.74 -2.29 -5.40
CA ALA A 364 -21.72 -1.30 -5.10
C ALA A 364 -20.61 -1.29 -6.17
N THR A 365 -20.27 -2.47 -6.70
CA THR A 365 -19.32 -2.60 -7.81
C THR A 365 -19.86 -1.95 -9.08
N ALA A 366 -21.09 -2.26 -9.48
CA ALA A 366 -21.74 -1.68 -10.66
C ALA A 366 -21.94 -0.16 -10.55
N ALA A 367 -22.03 0.37 -9.32
CA ALA A 367 -22.13 1.80 -9.10
C ALA A 367 -20.84 2.56 -9.45
N VAL A 368 -19.66 1.92 -9.32
CA VAL A 368 -18.36 2.56 -9.52
C VAL A 368 -17.59 2.01 -10.73
N ILE A 369 -17.90 0.80 -11.23
CA ILE A 369 -17.29 0.25 -12.44
C ILE A 369 -18.38 0.16 -13.52
N ARG A 370 -18.21 0.96 -14.60
CA ARG A 370 -19.11 1.00 -15.75
C ARG A 370 -18.30 0.89 -17.03
N ASP A 371 -18.66 -0.02 -17.90
CA ASP A 371 -17.96 -0.25 -19.18
C ASP A 371 -16.42 -0.39 -19.02
N GLU A 372 -16.00 -1.12 -17.98
CA GLU A 372 -14.59 -1.33 -17.55
C GLU A 372 -13.90 -0.10 -16.96
N TRP A 373 -14.59 1.05 -16.81
CA TRP A 373 -14.05 2.26 -16.20
C TRP A 373 -14.45 2.37 -14.74
N PHE A 374 -13.44 2.42 -13.86
CA PHE A 374 -13.62 2.65 -12.43
C PHE A 374 -13.69 4.15 -12.14
N ARG A 375 -14.80 4.61 -11.58
CA ARG A 375 -15.09 5.99 -11.15
C ARG A 375 -14.51 6.20 -9.75
N THR A 376 -13.56 7.10 -9.63
CA THR A 376 -12.79 7.27 -8.39
C THR A 376 -13.47 8.16 -7.35
N GLY A 377 -14.32 9.08 -7.79
CA GLY A 377 -14.88 10.15 -6.97
C GLY A 377 -13.89 11.32 -6.75
N ASP A 378 -12.73 11.30 -7.38
CA ASP A 378 -11.73 12.36 -7.31
C ASP A 378 -11.82 13.23 -8.58
N LEU A 379 -11.74 14.54 -8.40
CA LEU A 379 -11.78 15.54 -9.48
C LEU A 379 -10.35 15.94 -9.86
N ALA A 380 -10.09 16.02 -11.15
CA ALA A 380 -8.81 16.45 -11.68
C ALA A 380 -8.97 17.30 -12.94
N ARG A 381 -7.89 17.99 -13.30
CA ARG A 381 -7.67 18.57 -14.62
C ARG A 381 -6.44 17.94 -15.28
N ARG A 382 -6.31 18.02 -16.59
CA ARG A 382 -5.17 17.53 -17.35
C ARG A 382 -4.58 18.67 -18.20
N ASP A 383 -3.29 18.87 -18.12
CA ASP A 383 -2.61 19.84 -18.97
C ASP A 383 -2.33 19.31 -20.40
N ASP A 384 -1.85 20.20 -21.28
CA ASP A 384 -1.54 19.89 -22.69
C ASP A 384 -0.41 18.84 -22.85
N GLU A 385 0.42 18.63 -21.83
CA GLU A 385 1.48 17.63 -21.82
C GLU A 385 1.04 16.29 -21.24
N GLY A 386 -0.23 16.18 -20.80
CA GLY A 386 -0.85 14.96 -20.31
C GLY A 386 -0.65 14.68 -18.82
N TYR A 387 -0.17 15.67 -18.05
CA TYR A 387 -0.08 15.55 -16.58
C TYR A 387 -1.43 15.85 -15.93
N TYR A 388 -1.75 15.05 -14.92
CA TYR A 388 -2.98 15.20 -14.15
C TYR A 388 -2.71 15.92 -12.84
N PHE A 389 -3.65 16.76 -12.44
CA PHE A 389 -3.62 17.52 -11.18
C PHE A 389 -4.92 17.30 -10.44
N ILE A 390 -4.84 16.76 -9.22
CA ILE A 390 -6.02 16.62 -8.37
C ILE A 390 -6.50 18.01 -7.97
N VAL A 391 -7.78 18.25 -8.17
CA VAL A 391 -8.45 19.50 -7.78
C VAL A 391 -9.13 19.33 -6.44
N ASP A 392 -9.95 18.27 -6.28
CA ASP A 392 -10.66 17.96 -5.03
C ASP A 392 -11.35 16.58 -5.14
N ARG A 393 -12.19 16.26 -4.17
CA ARG A 393 -13.15 15.16 -4.27
C ARG A 393 -14.53 15.65 -4.63
N VAL A 394 -15.28 14.86 -5.39
CA VAL A 394 -16.67 15.17 -5.75
C VAL A 394 -17.52 15.49 -4.53
N LYS A 395 -17.30 14.78 -3.41
CA LYS A 395 -18.06 14.95 -2.16
C LYS A 395 -17.62 16.13 -1.29
N ASP A 396 -16.37 16.60 -1.44
CA ASP A 396 -15.78 17.66 -0.61
C ASP A 396 -15.90 19.04 -1.28
N MET A 397 -16.25 19.06 -2.59
CA MET A 397 -16.49 20.27 -3.36
C MET A 397 -17.66 21.07 -2.75
N ILE A 398 -17.42 22.35 -2.50
CA ILE A 398 -18.43 23.28 -1.98
C ILE A 398 -19.12 24.00 -3.15
N ILE A 399 -20.44 23.97 -3.20
CA ILE A 399 -21.20 24.71 -4.19
C ILE A 399 -21.81 25.93 -3.51
N ARG A 400 -21.41 27.13 -3.92
CA ARG A 400 -21.97 28.39 -3.40
C ARG A 400 -22.29 29.37 -4.52
N GLY A 401 -23.55 29.78 -4.60
CA GLY A 401 -24.00 30.73 -5.62
C GLY A 401 -23.86 30.24 -7.06
N GLY A 402 -23.84 28.94 -7.29
CA GLY A 402 -23.60 28.32 -8.60
C GLY A 402 -22.14 28.17 -8.99
N PHE A 403 -21.20 28.53 -8.10
CA PHE A 403 -19.77 28.34 -8.29
C PHE A 403 -19.28 27.14 -7.50
N ASN A 404 -18.40 26.32 -8.12
CA ASN A 404 -17.65 25.27 -7.45
C ASN A 404 -16.47 25.93 -6.74
N ILE A 405 -16.34 25.65 -5.45
CA ILE A 405 -15.19 26.04 -4.61
C ILE A 405 -14.49 24.76 -4.23
N TYR A 406 -13.22 24.68 -4.53
CA TYR A 406 -12.36 23.56 -4.25
C TYR A 406 -11.50 23.88 -3.01
N PRO A 407 -11.75 23.25 -1.84
CA PRO A 407 -11.01 23.51 -0.60
C PRO A 407 -9.49 23.45 -0.80
N ARG A 408 -9.00 22.53 -1.60
CA ARG A 408 -7.58 22.38 -1.87
C ARG A 408 -6.91 23.63 -2.48
N GLU A 409 -7.60 24.36 -3.36
CA GLU A 409 -7.06 25.61 -3.93
C GLU A 409 -6.79 26.66 -2.83
N ILE A 410 -7.62 26.65 -1.79
CA ILE A 410 -7.48 27.54 -0.63
C ILE A 410 -6.33 27.05 0.26
N GLU A 411 -6.25 25.74 0.49
CA GLU A 411 -5.21 25.12 1.31
C GLU A 411 -3.81 25.36 0.73
N GLU A 412 -3.60 25.22 -0.58
CA GLU A 412 -2.33 25.50 -1.23
C GLU A 412 -1.86 26.94 -1.01
N VAL A 413 -2.78 27.92 -1.07
CA VAL A 413 -2.45 29.33 -0.77
C VAL A 413 -2.10 29.53 0.71
N LEU A 414 -2.79 28.81 1.60
CA LEU A 414 -2.50 28.89 3.04
C LEU A 414 -1.13 28.31 3.38
N TYR A 415 -0.70 27.24 2.71
CA TYR A 415 0.63 26.63 2.90
C TYR A 415 1.79 27.56 2.49
N GLU A 416 1.56 28.58 1.65
CA GLU A 416 2.58 29.61 1.34
C GLU A 416 2.86 30.52 2.53
N HIS A 417 1.99 30.54 3.53
CA HIS A 417 2.16 31.44 4.68
C HIS A 417 3.05 30.80 5.76
N PRO A 418 4.15 31.47 6.20
CA PRO A 418 5.16 30.87 7.09
C PRO A 418 4.67 30.50 8.50
N ALA A 419 3.48 30.93 8.90
CA ALA A 419 2.87 30.57 10.18
C ALA A 419 1.90 29.36 10.07
N VAL A 420 1.68 28.84 8.88
CA VAL A 420 0.86 27.63 8.64
C VAL A 420 1.79 26.44 8.55
N ALA A 421 1.61 25.47 9.43
CA ALA A 421 2.42 24.25 9.47
C ALA A 421 1.71 23.05 8.85
N GLU A 422 0.39 22.99 9.02
CA GLU A 422 -0.48 21.90 8.52
C GLU A 422 -1.92 22.40 8.35
#